data_2dfad0203c9759d8d90712da09006edc
#
_entry.id   2dfad0203c9759d8d90712da09006edc
#
_cell.length_a   1.000
_cell.length_b   1.000
_cell.length_c   1.000
_cell.angle_alpha   90.00
_cell.angle_beta   90.00
_cell.angle_gamma   90.00
#
_symmetry.space_group_name_H-M   'P 1'
#
loop_
_entity.id
_entity.type
_entity.pdbx_description
1 polymer ?
#
loop_
_entity_poly.entity_id
_entity_poly.type
_entity_poly.pdbx_seq_one_letter_code
_entity_poly.pdbx_strand_id
1 'polypeptide(L)'
;MELALDQARIAAAMGEVPVGAVVYRLDDGEVVASAYNLRESTADPTAHAEVLALRQAAHKRGVWRLEDHGLAVTLEPCPMCAGAIVNARIGELVYGAADPKMGCVDTLHTLCSEPRFNHRLEHRGGVMADQCAGVLKDFFAARRGDARPPKPRPARAPLPKGPPPNPARAE
;
A
#
# COMPACT_ATOMS: atom_id res chain seq x y z
N MET A 1 -3.90 -13.26 -5.73
CA MET A 1 -3.56 -12.12 -6.63
C MET A 1 -4.74 -11.72 -7.52
N GLU A 2 -5.49 -12.63 -8.12
CA GLU A 2 -6.66 -12.27 -8.97
C GLU A 2 -7.63 -11.33 -8.26
N LEU A 3 -8.02 -11.65 -7.02
CA LEU A 3 -8.90 -10.77 -6.23
C LEU A 3 -8.29 -9.39 -5.94
N ALA A 4 -6.97 -9.30 -5.80
CA ALA A 4 -6.30 -8.00 -5.67
C ALA A 4 -6.34 -7.21 -6.99
N LEU A 5 -6.23 -7.89 -8.14
CA LEU A 5 -6.42 -7.28 -9.46
C LEU A 5 -7.85 -6.76 -9.65
N ASP A 6 -8.86 -7.49 -9.17
CA ASP A 6 -10.26 -7.01 -9.22
C ASP A 6 -10.43 -5.73 -8.41
N GLN A 7 -9.82 -5.64 -7.22
CA GLN A 7 -9.79 -4.41 -6.43
C GLN A 7 -9.08 -3.27 -7.19
N ALA A 8 -7.97 -3.56 -7.87
CA ALA A 8 -7.27 -2.55 -8.68
C ALA A 8 -8.14 -2.04 -9.85
N ARG A 9 -8.92 -2.91 -10.49
CA ARG A 9 -9.87 -2.51 -11.55
C ARG A 9 -10.98 -1.60 -11.00
N ILE A 10 -11.48 -1.87 -9.79
CA ILE A 10 -12.45 -0.98 -9.12
C ILE A 10 -11.83 0.40 -8.88
N ALA A 11 -10.60 0.47 -8.37
CA ALA A 11 -9.87 1.74 -8.22
C ALA A 11 -9.79 2.50 -9.56
N ALA A 12 -9.39 1.82 -10.64
CA ALA A 12 -9.31 2.42 -11.98
C ALA A 12 -10.65 3.02 -12.44
N ALA A 13 -11.75 2.30 -12.26
CA ALA A 13 -13.10 2.75 -12.62
C ALA A 13 -13.53 3.99 -11.83
N MET A 14 -13.04 4.18 -10.62
CA MET A 14 -13.26 5.37 -9.79
C MET A 14 -12.30 6.52 -10.08
N GLY A 15 -11.35 6.34 -11.02
CA GLY A 15 -10.33 7.35 -11.32
C GLY A 15 -9.16 7.38 -10.33
N GLU A 16 -9.07 6.39 -9.46
CA GLU A 16 -7.94 6.20 -8.54
C GLU A 16 -6.79 5.44 -9.19
N VAL A 17 -5.57 5.62 -8.69
CA VAL A 17 -4.44 4.79 -9.12
C VAL A 17 -4.77 3.32 -8.84
N PRO A 18 -4.71 2.43 -9.86
CA PRO A 18 -5.22 1.07 -9.76
C PRO A 18 -4.31 0.15 -8.96
N VAL A 19 -4.39 0.24 -7.66
CA VAL A 19 -3.76 -0.66 -6.71
C VAL A 19 -4.83 -1.32 -5.87
N GLY A 20 -4.76 -2.65 -5.76
CA GLY A 20 -5.66 -3.46 -4.95
C GLY A 20 -4.88 -4.39 -4.04
N ALA A 21 -5.43 -4.64 -2.86
CA ALA A 21 -4.82 -5.48 -1.83
C ALA A 21 -5.86 -6.40 -1.17
N VAL A 22 -5.42 -7.58 -0.78
CA VAL A 22 -6.25 -8.61 -0.13
C VAL A 22 -5.47 -9.20 1.03
N VAL A 23 -6.08 -9.24 2.21
CA VAL A 23 -5.59 -9.99 3.37
C VAL A 23 -6.32 -11.31 3.46
N TYR A 24 -5.58 -12.41 3.60
CA TYR A 24 -6.09 -13.77 3.65
C TYR A 24 -5.43 -14.57 4.79
N ARG A 25 -6.08 -15.60 5.26
CA ARG A 25 -5.51 -16.53 6.25
C ARG A 25 -4.51 -17.47 5.58
N LEU A 26 -3.44 -17.80 6.28
CA LEU A 26 -2.38 -18.67 5.74
C LEU A 26 -2.76 -20.16 5.78
N ASP A 27 -3.66 -20.54 6.68
CA ASP A 27 -4.05 -21.95 6.88
C ASP A 27 -5.02 -22.49 5.82
N ASP A 28 -6.01 -21.68 5.41
CA ASP A 28 -7.08 -22.11 4.50
C ASP A 28 -7.29 -21.17 3.29
N GLY A 29 -6.58 -20.04 3.23
CA GLY A 29 -6.70 -19.06 2.17
C GLY A 29 -7.98 -18.21 2.24
N GLU A 30 -8.77 -18.27 3.34
CA GLU A 30 -9.96 -17.43 3.50
C GLU A 30 -9.61 -15.95 3.40
N VAL A 31 -10.35 -15.21 2.57
CA VAL A 31 -10.20 -13.76 2.44
C VAL A 31 -10.83 -13.06 3.62
N VAL A 32 -10.02 -12.37 4.40
CA VAL A 32 -10.47 -11.62 5.59
C VAL A 32 -10.85 -10.19 5.24
N ALA A 33 -10.07 -9.54 4.36
CA ALA A 33 -10.32 -8.18 3.92
C ALA A 33 -9.82 -7.96 2.50
N SER A 34 -10.46 -7.03 1.78
CA SER A 34 -10.00 -6.57 0.48
C SER A 34 -10.22 -5.07 0.37
N ALA A 35 -9.28 -4.37 -0.25
CA ALA A 35 -9.33 -2.92 -0.41
C ALA A 35 -8.62 -2.49 -1.69
N TYR A 36 -8.93 -1.29 -2.11
CA TYR A 36 -8.29 -0.61 -3.24
C TYR A 36 -7.89 0.81 -2.83
N ASN A 37 -7.02 1.41 -3.61
CA ASN A 37 -6.54 2.77 -3.37
C ASN A 37 -7.70 3.77 -3.40
N LEU A 38 -7.75 4.68 -2.41
CA LEU A 38 -8.77 5.71 -2.24
C LEU A 38 -8.16 7.10 -1.98
N ARG A 39 -6.89 7.29 -2.28
CA ARG A 39 -6.13 8.49 -1.88
C ARG A 39 -6.74 9.79 -2.40
N GLU A 40 -7.17 9.84 -3.65
CA GLU A 40 -7.75 11.04 -4.26
C GLU A 40 -9.19 11.27 -3.78
N SER A 41 -9.99 10.21 -3.72
CA SER A 41 -11.42 10.29 -3.36
C SER A 41 -11.64 10.72 -1.91
N THR A 42 -10.76 10.28 -1.02
CA THR A 42 -10.87 10.59 0.42
C THR A 42 -9.98 11.77 0.86
N ALA A 43 -9.14 12.29 -0.05
CA ALA A 43 -8.11 13.28 0.27
C ALA A 43 -7.19 12.85 1.43
N ASP A 44 -6.96 11.53 1.56
CA ASP A 44 -6.12 10.93 2.61
C ASP A 44 -4.85 10.35 1.97
N PRO A 45 -3.66 10.93 2.25
CA PRO A 45 -2.40 10.45 1.68
C PRO A 45 -2.03 9.04 2.14
N THR A 46 -2.68 8.52 3.17
CA THR A 46 -2.43 7.17 3.71
C THR A 46 -3.42 6.12 3.22
N ALA A 47 -4.46 6.51 2.47
CA ALA A 47 -5.50 5.61 1.96
C ALA A 47 -5.01 4.72 0.80
N HIS A 48 -3.85 4.09 0.96
CA HIS A 48 -3.35 3.06 0.06
C HIS A 48 -4.06 1.73 0.31
N ALA A 49 -4.21 0.91 -0.73
CA ALA A 49 -4.92 -0.37 -0.68
C ALA A 49 -4.43 -1.26 0.46
N GLU A 50 -3.12 -1.35 0.66
CA GLU A 50 -2.48 -2.17 1.68
C GLU A 50 -2.87 -1.72 3.09
N VAL A 51 -2.77 -0.40 3.37
CA VAL A 51 -3.12 0.18 4.67
C VAL A 51 -4.60 -0.04 4.98
N LEU A 52 -5.46 0.17 3.99
CA LEU A 52 -6.90 -0.04 4.13
C LEU A 52 -7.25 -1.51 4.38
N ALA A 53 -6.64 -2.45 3.64
CA ALA A 53 -6.85 -3.88 3.82
C ALA A 53 -6.38 -4.36 5.21
N LEU A 54 -5.19 -3.92 5.65
CA LEU A 54 -4.66 -4.23 6.98
C LEU A 54 -5.59 -3.73 8.10
N ARG A 55 -6.06 -2.48 8.00
CA ARG A 55 -6.99 -1.90 8.99
C ARG A 55 -8.31 -2.66 9.05
N GLN A 56 -8.88 -3.01 7.89
CA GLN A 56 -10.12 -3.80 7.82
C GLN A 56 -9.93 -5.20 8.43
N ALA A 57 -8.83 -5.88 8.10
CA ALA A 57 -8.51 -7.20 8.65
C ALA A 57 -8.34 -7.15 10.17
N ALA A 58 -7.55 -6.20 10.68
CA ALA A 58 -7.32 -6.00 12.11
C ALA A 58 -8.64 -5.72 12.85
N HIS A 59 -9.49 -4.86 12.29
CA HIS A 59 -10.81 -4.56 12.87
C HIS A 59 -11.73 -5.79 12.89
N LYS A 60 -11.83 -6.52 11.76
CA LYS A 60 -12.65 -7.74 11.63
C LYS A 60 -12.19 -8.83 12.61
N ARG A 61 -10.87 -8.96 12.81
CA ARG A 61 -10.28 -9.95 13.72
C ARG A 61 -10.27 -9.52 15.18
N GLY A 62 -10.47 -8.23 15.48
CA GLY A 62 -10.41 -7.69 16.83
C GLY A 62 -8.98 -7.65 17.40
N VAL A 63 -7.95 -7.80 16.56
CA VAL A 63 -6.53 -7.81 16.94
C VAL A 63 -5.69 -7.04 15.93
N TRP A 64 -4.61 -6.41 16.36
CA TRP A 64 -3.71 -5.70 15.45
C TRP A 64 -2.60 -6.59 14.86
N ARG A 65 -2.28 -7.71 15.50
CA ARG A 65 -1.30 -8.68 15.02
C ARG A 65 -1.97 -9.65 14.03
N LEU A 66 -1.40 -9.76 12.85
CA LEU A 66 -1.91 -10.57 11.74
C LEU A 66 -0.87 -11.62 11.31
N GLU A 67 -0.20 -12.26 12.28
CA GLU A 67 0.91 -13.20 12.06
C GLU A 67 0.48 -14.46 11.27
N ASP A 68 -0.78 -14.85 11.42
CA ASP A 68 -1.43 -15.95 10.72
C ASP A 68 -2.08 -15.55 9.38
N HIS A 69 -1.77 -14.34 8.89
CA HIS A 69 -2.33 -13.80 7.63
C HIS A 69 -1.25 -13.46 6.62
N GLY A 70 -1.61 -13.62 5.34
CA GLY A 70 -0.89 -13.11 4.18
C GLY A 70 -1.52 -11.85 3.61
N LEU A 71 -0.72 -11.04 2.94
CA LEU A 71 -1.16 -9.90 2.15
C LEU A 71 -0.77 -10.09 0.69
N ALA A 72 -1.74 -10.04 -0.23
CA ALA A 72 -1.51 -9.97 -1.67
C ALA A 72 -1.82 -8.55 -2.17
N VAL A 73 -0.91 -7.93 -2.92
CA VAL A 73 -1.06 -6.58 -3.46
C VAL A 73 -0.55 -6.51 -4.89
N THR A 74 -1.22 -5.72 -5.75
CA THR A 74 -0.91 -5.66 -7.18
C THR A 74 0.38 -4.91 -7.53
N LEU A 75 0.85 -4.04 -6.65
CA LEU A 75 2.07 -3.24 -6.80
C LEU A 75 2.97 -3.43 -5.60
N GLU A 76 4.28 -3.42 -5.81
CA GLU A 76 5.26 -3.49 -4.71
C GLU A 76 5.00 -2.38 -3.68
N PRO A 77 4.89 -2.73 -2.37
CA PRO A 77 4.60 -1.76 -1.33
C PRO A 77 5.63 -0.63 -1.22
N CYS A 78 5.13 0.59 -1.10
CA CYS A 78 5.94 1.78 -0.83
C CYS A 78 6.47 1.78 0.62
N PRO A 79 7.34 2.74 1.03
CA PRO A 79 7.92 2.77 2.39
C PRO A 79 6.87 2.80 3.51
N MET A 80 5.79 3.56 3.31
CA MET A 80 4.68 3.64 4.27
C MET A 80 3.99 2.29 4.42
N CYS A 81 3.65 1.63 3.31
CA CYS A 81 2.93 0.35 3.32
C CYS A 81 3.81 -0.79 3.80
N ALA A 82 5.09 -0.85 3.38
CA ALA A 82 6.05 -1.83 3.90
C ALA A 82 6.21 -1.70 5.42
N GLY A 83 6.32 -0.48 5.94
CA GLY A 83 6.33 -0.21 7.38
C GLY A 83 5.03 -0.64 8.07
N ALA A 84 3.87 -0.41 7.46
CA ALA A 84 2.59 -0.85 8.01
C ALA A 84 2.46 -2.39 8.06
N ILE A 85 2.93 -3.09 7.01
CA ILE A 85 2.98 -4.56 6.92
C ILE A 85 3.84 -5.15 8.05
N VAL A 86 5.03 -4.60 8.25
CA VAL A 86 5.93 -5.01 9.35
C VAL A 86 5.28 -4.75 10.71
N ASN A 87 4.64 -3.58 10.89
CA ASN A 87 3.97 -3.25 12.15
C ASN A 87 2.76 -4.15 12.42
N ALA A 88 1.98 -4.51 11.41
CA ALA A 88 0.86 -5.43 11.52
C ALA A 88 1.27 -6.88 11.77
N ARG A 89 2.57 -7.20 11.69
CA ARG A 89 3.09 -8.56 11.86
C ARG A 89 2.54 -9.54 10.82
N ILE A 90 2.36 -9.10 9.57
CA ILE A 90 1.95 -10.01 8.49
C ILE A 90 2.96 -11.16 8.36
N GLY A 91 2.46 -12.39 8.18
CA GLY A 91 3.29 -13.58 8.06
C GLY A 91 3.87 -13.77 6.65
N GLU A 92 3.12 -13.43 5.59
CA GLU A 92 3.56 -13.54 4.19
C GLU A 92 3.11 -12.33 3.37
N LEU A 93 3.97 -11.86 2.48
CA LEU A 93 3.64 -10.83 1.49
C LEU A 93 3.82 -11.39 0.07
N VAL A 94 2.80 -11.21 -0.77
CA VAL A 94 2.87 -11.49 -2.21
C VAL A 94 2.56 -10.20 -2.97
N TYR A 95 3.47 -9.75 -3.85
CA TYR A 95 3.18 -8.60 -4.69
C TYR A 95 3.30 -8.90 -6.20
N GLY A 96 2.59 -8.11 -7.01
CA GLY A 96 2.55 -8.25 -8.46
C GLY A 96 3.72 -7.55 -9.14
N ALA A 97 3.49 -6.33 -9.63
CA ALA A 97 4.48 -5.54 -10.32
C ALA A 97 5.49 -4.90 -9.36
N ALA A 98 6.77 -4.87 -9.73
CA ALA A 98 7.78 -4.07 -9.04
C ALA A 98 7.52 -2.57 -9.23
N ASP A 99 7.84 -1.76 -8.22
CA ASP A 99 7.78 -0.29 -8.30
C ASP A 99 9.20 0.32 -8.31
N PRO A 100 9.72 0.73 -9.47
CA PRO A 100 11.07 1.29 -9.57
C PRO A 100 11.22 2.67 -8.90
N LYS A 101 10.12 3.30 -8.49
CA LYS A 101 10.12 4.65 -7.91
C LYS A 101 9.94 4.67 -6.40
N MET A 102 9.17 3.73 -5.86
CA MET A 102 8.77 3.73 -4.45
C MET A 102 8.79 2.34 -3.81
N GLY A 103 9.13 1.27 -4.53
CA GLY A 103 9.16 -0.08 -4.02
C GLY A 103 10.14 -0.26 -2.87
N CYS A 104 9.68 -0.75 -1.74
CA CYS A 104 10.47 -0.91 -0.52
C CYS A 104 10.40 -2.33 0.07
N VAL A 105 10.22 -3.31 -0.79
CA VAL A 105 10.31 -4.75 -0.45
C VAL A 105 11.57 -5.36 -1.06
N ASP A 106 11.83 -5.07 -2.35
CA ASP A 106 12.98 -5.62 -3.11
C ASP A 106 13.69 -4.54 -3.95
N THR A 107 13.01 -3.45 -4.38
CA THR A 107 13.52 -2.56 -5.43
C THR A 107 14.44 -1.47 -4.89
N LEU A 108 13.98 -0.57 -4.03
CA LEU A 108 14.79 0.53 -3.48
C LEU A 108 15.31 0.21 -2.07
N HIS A 109 14.52 -0.45 -1.27
CA HIS A 109 14.83 -0.87 0.09
C HIS A 109 14.21 -2.23 0.36
N THR A 110 14.71 -2.92 1.39
CA THR A 110 14.29 -4.27 1.80
C THR A 110 13.65 -4.25 3.20
N LEU A 111 12.67 -3.36 3.42
CA LEU A 111 12.09 -3.14 4.74
C LEU A 111 11.43 -4.40 5.34
N CYS A 112 10.83 -5.25 4.50
CA CYS A 112 10.16 -6.46 4.96
C CYS A 112 11.14 -7.55 5.47
N SER A 113 12.40 -7.48 5.07
CA SER A 113 13.48 -8.40 5.48
C SER A 113 14.60 -7.73 6.28
N GLU A 114 14.45 -6.46 6.70
CA GLU A 114 15.46 -5.71 7.44
C GLU A 114 15.86 -6.44 8.74
N PRO A 115 17.12 -6.89 8.90
CA PRO A 115 17.53 -7.77 10.00
C PRO A 115 17.48 -7.11 11.39
N ARG A 116 17.48 -5.78 11.46
CA ARG A 116 17.40 -5.02 12.71
C ARG A 116 15.98 -4.84 13.23
N PHE A 117 14.97 -5.13 12.38
CA PHE A 117 13.59 -5.08 12.82
C PHE A 117 13.22 -6.28 13.67
N ASN A 118 12.31 -6.07 14.60
CA ASN A 118 11.79 -7.11 15.50
C ASN A 118 10.74 -8.03 14.84
N HIS A 119 10.40 -7.79 13.57
CA HIS A 119 9.59 -8.65 12.73
C HIS A 119 10.09 -8.58 11.29
N ARG A 120 10.19 -9.74 10.68
CA ARG A 120 10.50 -9.94 9.27
C ARG A 120 9.53 -10.97 8.74
N LEU A 121 9.23 -10.89 7.46
CA LEU A 121 8.23 -11.77 6.83
C LEU A 121 8.76 -12.35 5.52
N GLU A 122 8.28 -13.52 5.18
CA GLU A 122 8.49 -14.11 3.85
C GLU A 122 7.76 -13.28 2.81
N HIS A 123 8.42 -13.04 1.67
CA HIS A 123 7.80 -12.30 0.59
C HIS A 123 8.16 -12.85 -0.78
N ARG A 124 7.26 -12.65 -1.74
CA ARG A 124 7.42 -13.06 -3.13
C ARG A 124 6.86 -12.02 -4.07
N GLY A 125 7.73 -11.45 -4.91
CA GLY A 125 7.36 -10.54 -5.98
C GLY A 125 7.11 -11.25 -7.32
N GLY A 126 6.57 -10.51 -8.28
CA GLY A 126 6.40 -10.96 -9.66
C GLY A 126 5.17 -11.84 -9.92
N VAL A 127 4.27 -11.99 -8.96
CA VAL A 127 3.08 -12.82 -9.12
C VAL A 127 2.05 -12.10 -9.98
N MET A 128 1.80 -12.62 -11.19
CA MET A 128 0.95 -11.99 -12.21
C MET A 128 1.45 -10.58 -12.59
N ALA A 129 2.77 -10.39 -12.63
CA ALA A 129 3.41 -9.08 -12.80
C ALA A 129 2.92 -8.33 -14.05
N ASP A 130 2.79 -9.02 -15.19
CA ASP A 130 2.36 -8.41 -16.45
C ASP A 130 0.93 -7.86 -16.37
N GLN A 131 0.01 -8.63 -15.77
CA GLN A 131 -1.37 -8.19 -15.57
C GLN A 131 -1.44 -6.99 -14.61
N CYS A 132 -0.69 -7.05 -13.52
CA CYS A 132 -0.62 -5.96 -12.53
C CYS A 132 -0.02 -4.69 -13.15
N ALA A 133 1.08 -4.81 -13.89
CA ALA A 133 1.68 -3.69 -14.61
C ALA A 133 0.77 -3.16 -15.74
N GLY A 134 0.03 -4.06 -16.41
CA GLY A 134 -0.91 -3.71 -17.49
C GLY A 134 -1.98 -2.73 -17.01
N VAL A 135 -2.68 -3.04 -15.92
CA VAL A 135 -3.73 -2.17 -15.37
C VAL A 135 -3.20 -0.76 -15.04
N LEU A 136 -1.98 -0.67 -14.49
CA LEU A 136 -1.33 0.62 -14.23
C LEU A 136 -0.97 1.37 -15.51
N LYS A 137 -0.39 0.67 -16.50
CA LYS A 137 -0.02 1.28 -17.79
C LYS A 137 -1.22 1.85 -18.52
N ASP A 138 -2.31 1.08 -18.59
CA ASP A 138 -3.54 1.49 -19.28
C ASP A 138 -4.17 2.71 -18.61
N PHE A 139 -4.26 2.72 -17.30
CA PHE A 139 -4.75 3.85 -16.53
C PHE A 139 -3.96 5.14 -16.79
N PHE A 140 -2.63 5.07 -16.74
CA PHE A 140 -1.80 6.25 -16.98
C PHE A 140 -1.76 6.65 -18.46
N ALA A 141 -1.92 5.70 -19.40
CA ALA A 141 -2.03 6.00 -20.82
C ALA A 141 -3.32 6.78 -21.11
N ALA A 142 -4.46 6.34 -20.57
CA ALA A 142 -5.74 7.05 -20.70
C ALA A 142 -5.67 8.48 -20.13
N ARG A 143 -5.06 8.66 -18.96
CA ARG A 143 -4.89 9.99 -18.34
C ARG A 143 -3.96 10.94 -19.12
N ARG A 144 -2.98 10.43 -19.85
CA ARG A 144 -2.12 11.26 -20.73
C ARG A 144 -2.84 11.69 -22.01
N GLY A 145 -3.79 10.89 -22.50
CA GLY A 145 -4.65 11.24 -23.64
C GLY A 145 -5.70 12.32 -23.29
N ASP A 146 -6.18 12.32 -22.05
CA ASP A 146 -7.02 13.38 -21.49
C ASP A 146 -6.12 14.56 -21.07
N ALA A 147 -5.83 15.47 -22.00
CA ALA A 147 -5.08 16.71 -21.74
C ALA A 147 -5.92 17.70 -20.88
N ARG A 148 -6.39 17.26 -19.71
CA ARG A 148 -6.95 18.15 -18.71
C ARG A 148 -5.81 18.84 -17.97
N PRO A 149 -5.73 20.18 -17.96
CA PRO A 149 -4.70 20.87 -17.20
C PRO A 149 -4.76 20.41 -15.73
N PRO A 150 -3.61 20.25 -15.06
CA PRO A 150 -3.59 19.84 -13.66
C PRO A 150 -4.44 20.84 -12.85
N LYS A 151 -5.30 20.33 -11.97
CA LYS A 151 -6.02 21.18 -11.01
C LYS A 151 -5.01 22.09 -10.32
N PRO A 152 -5.27 23.42 -10.26
CA PRO A 152 -4.38 24.32 -9.54
C PRO A 152 -4.21 23.76 -8.10
N ARG A 153 -2.97 23.57 -7.70
CA ARG A 153 -2.69 23.17 -6.32
C ARG A 153 -3.26 24.24 -5.40
N PRO A 154 -4.06 23.89 -4.38
CA PRO A 154 -4.45 24.85 -3.37
C PRO A 154 -3.17 25.51 -2.82
N ALA A 155 -3.24 26.82 -2.59
CA ALA A 155 -2.14 27.55 -2.00
C ALA A 155 -1.68 26.80 -0.74
N ARG A 156 -0.38 26.47 -0.68
CA ARG A 156 0.19 25.73 0.43
C ARG A 156 -0.03 26.54 1.71
N ALA A 157 -0.93 26.05 2.58
CA ALA A 157 -1.05 26.63 3.91
C ALA A 157 0.33 26.65 4.57
N PRO A 158 0.73 27.73 5.26
CA PRO A 158 1.98 27.74 6.00
C PRO A 158 1.99 26.56 6.97
N LEU A 159 3.08 25.79 6.95
CA LEU A 159 3.25 24.68 7.91
C LEU A 159 3.08 25.26 9.32
N PRO A 160 2.37 24.57 10.23
CA PRO A 160 2.34 24.96 11.63
C PRO A 160 3.77 25.08 12.12
N LYS A 161 4.08 26.16 12.82
CA LYS A 161 5.39 26.31 13.48
C LYS A 161 5.60 25.07 14.33
N GLY A 162 6.75 24.43 14.20
CA GLY A 162 7.09 23.24 14.98
C GLY A 162 6.87 23.48 16.49
N PRO A 163 6.74 22.41 17.29
CA PRO A 163 6.64 22.56 18.72
C PRO A 163 7.79 23.41 19.25
N PRO A 164 7.59 24.19 20.31
CA PRO A 164 8.64 24.97 20.90
C PRO A 164 9.82 24.06 21.27
N PRO A 165 11.05 24.56 21.25
CA PRO A 165 12.23 23.77 21.59
C PRO A 165 12.04 23.18 22.99
N ASN A 166 12.34 21.89 23.13
CA ASN A 166 12.25 21.20 24.41
C ASN A 166 13.25 21.83 25.40
N PRO A 167 12.80 22.45 26.50
CA PRO A 167 13.67 23.09 27.47
C PRO A 167 14.67 22.13 28.14
N ALA A 168 14.43 20.81 28.09
CA ALA A 168 15.32 19.79 28.68
C ALA A 168 16.57 19.49 27.81
N ARG A 169 16.82 20.19 26.69
CA ARG A 169 18.03 20.06 25.86
C ARG A 169 18.93 21.30 25.88
N ALA A 170 18.76 22.20 26.84
CA ALA A 170 19.51 23.45 26.98
C ALA A 170 20.57 23.38 28.12
N GLU A 171 21.11 22.17 28.43
CA GLU A 171 22.32 21.99 29.25
C GLU A 171 23.36 21.14 28.52
#